data_0ac97b4ffa8198a1a5bb5bb2c58602e8
#
_entry.id   0ac97b4ffa8198a1a5bb5bb2c58602e8
#
_cell.length_a   1.000
_cell.length_b   1.000
_cell.length_c   1.000
_cell.angle_alpha   90.00
_cell.angle_beta   90.00
_cell.angle_gamma   90.00
#
_symmetry.space_group_name_H-M   'P 1'
#
loop_
_entity.id
_entity.type
_entity.pdbx_description
1 polymer ?
#
loop_
_entity_poly.entity_id
_entity_poly.type
_entity_poly.pdbx_seq_one_letter_code
_entity_poly.pdbx_strand_id
1 'polypeptide(L)'
;MPGSGNVLPDTNVVLRYLLKDVPEQYAQAEKFFEGVRTGKTKAVVLEGVLVECVYILLKFYQVPKRMAAESLIGLLQYKGMANKDKAELVDALQTFAHQAMDIVDCLLLAKARNGKGRLLSFDKDLNRLAKG
;
A
#
# COMPACT_ATOMS: atom_id res chain seq x y z
N MET A 1 18.06 -18.05 -8.93
CA MET A 1 18.18 -18.91 -7.77
C MET A 1 16.83 -19.05 -7.09
N PRO A 2 16.31 -20.25 -7.03
CA PRO A 2 15.05 -20.45 -6.31
C PRO A 2 15.22 -20.01 -4.87
N GLY A 3 14.21 -19.39 -4.32
CA GLY A 3 14.22 -18.94 -2.94
C GLY A 3 14.91 -17.62 -2.70
N SER A 4 15.62 -17.07 -3.69
CA SER A 4 16.26 -15.77 -3.55
C SER A 4 15.37 -14.63 -4.03
N GLY A 5 14.22 -14.94 -4.62
CA GLY A 5 13.30 -13.92 -5.11
C GLY A 5 12.48 -13.32 -3.98
N ASN A 6 11.81 -12.24 -4.30
CA ASN A 6 10.92 -11.57 -3.36
C ASN A 6 9.65 -12.40 -3.18
N VAL A 7 9.10 -12.40 -1.97
CA VAL A 7 7.80 -12.99 -1.70
C VAL A 7 6.71 -11.99 -2.04
N LEU A 8 5.63 -12.45 -2.63
CA LEU A 8 4.51 -11.62 -3.07
C LEU A 8 3.27 -11.97 -2.23
N PRO A 9 3.03 -11.30 -1.10
CA PRO A 9 1.83 -11.56 -0.32
C PRO A 9 0.60 -11.09 -1.09
N ASP A 10 -0.47 -11.88 -1.04
CA ASP A 10 -1.72 -11.47 -1.65
C ASP A 10 -2.51 -10.59 -0.68
N THR A 11 -3.61 -10.06 -1.16
CA THR A 11 -4.47 -9.16 -0.40
C THR A 11 -4.88 -9.76 0.94
N ASN A 12 -5.25 -11.04 0.95
CA ASN A 12 -5.75 -11.67 2.15
C ASN A 12 -4.68 -11.82 3.23
N VAL A 13 -3.44 -12.10 2.83
CA VAL A 13 -2.33 -12.19 3.79
C VAL A 13 -2.09 -10.83 4.45
N VAL A 14 -2.11 -9.76 3.67
CA VAL A 14 -1.96 -8.40 4.22
C VAL A 14 -3.09 -8.07 5.17
N LEU A 15 -4.34 -8.33 4.75
CA LEU A 15 -5.51 -8.02 5.57
C LEU A 15 -5.53 -8.81 6.88
N ARG A 16 -5.20 -10.11 6.84
CA ARG A 16 -5.18 -10.92 8.07
C ARG A 16 -4.14 -10.39 9.05
N TYR A 17 -3.02 -9.93 8.54
CA TYR A 17 -1.99 -9.34 9.39
C TYR A 17 -2.45 -8.03 10.04
N LEU A 18 -3.05 -7.16 9.25
CA LEU A 18 -3.48 -5.85 9.76
C LEU A 18 -4.70 -5.94 10.68
N LEU A 19 -5.65 -6.81 10.36
CA LEU A 19 -6.93 -6.89 11.07
C LEU A 19 -6.90 -7.81 12.30
N LYS A 20 -6.04 -8.82 12.28
CA LYS A 20 -5.91 -9.79 13.39
C LYS A 20 -7.24 -10.48 13.73
N ASP A 21 -8.09 -10.67 12.74
CA ASP A 21 -9.46 -11.14 12.94
C ASP A 21 -9.63 -12.65 12.81
N VAL A 22 -8.66 -13.35 12.21
CA VAL A 22 -8.68 -14.80 12.04
C VAL A 22 -7.41 -15.36 12.67
N PRO A 23 -7.47 -15.89 13.92
CA PRO A 23 -6.27 -16.18 14.67
C PRO A 23 -5.26 -17.08 13.97
N GLU A 24 -5.73 -18.16 13.30
CA GLU A 24 -4.83 -19.10 12.64
C GLU A 24 -4.12 -18.46 11.45
N GLN A 25 -4.85 -17.68 10.65
CA GLN A 25 -4.29 -16.99 9.51
C GLN A 25 -3.40 -15.84 9.96
N TYR A 26 -3.80 -15.14 11.03
CA TYR A 26 -2.98 -14.10 11.60
C TYR A 26 -1.62 -14.63 12.04
N ALA A 27 -1.59 -15.78 12.71
CA ALA A 27 -0.33 -16.36 13.18
C ALA A 27 0.63 -16.62 12.02
N GLN A 28 0.12 -17.11 10.89
CA GLN A 28 0.94 -17.34 9.70
C GLN A 28 1.40 -16.04 9.08
N ALA A 29 0.48 -15.07 8.96
CA ALA A 29 0.79 -13.76 8.39
C ALA A 29 1.80 -13.01 9.27
N GLU A 30 1.65 -13.10 10.60
CA GLU A 30 2.56 -12.46 11.53
C GLU A 30 3.98 -13.01 11.39
N LYS A 31 4.10 -14.34 11.29
CA LYS A 31 5.41 -14.97 11.12
C LYS A 31 6.09 -14.46 9.85
N PHE A 32 5.33 -14.40 8.76
CA PHE A 32 5.86 -13.90 7.49
C PHE A 32 6.28 -12.43 7.62
N PHE A 33 5.40 -11.56 8.11
CA PHE A 33 5.70 -10.14 8.19
C PHE A 33 6.75 -9.80 9.24
N GLU A 34 6.90 -10.63 10.27
CA GLU A 34 7.99 -10.45 11.21
C GLU A 34 9.35 -10.64 10.52
N GLY A 35 9.43 -11.61 9.61
CA GLY A 35 10.61 -11.79 8.78
C GLY A 35 10.86 -10.59 7.87
N VAL A 36 9.79 -10.02 7.32
CA VAL A 36 9.90 -8.82 6.47
C VAL A 36 10.34 -7.62 7.32
N ARG A 37 9.75 -7.47 8.49
CA ARG A 37 10.06 -6.35 9.38
C ARG A 37 11.55 -6.33 9.74
N THR A 38 12.12 -7.50 10.00
CA THR A 38 13.54 -7.60 10.40
C THR A 38 14.50 -7.65 9.21
N GLY A 39 13.98 -7.79 7.99
CA GLY A 39 14.79 -7.86 6.79
C GLY A 39 15.28 -9.24 6.42
N LYS A 40 14.89 -10.27 7.17
CA LYS A 40 15.25 -11.66 6.85
C LYS A 40 14.54 -12.14 5.59
N THR A 41 13.32 -11.67 5.39
CA THR A 41 12.50 -12.00 4.23
C THR A 41 12.31 -10.75 3.39
N LYS A 42 12.48 -10.87 2.08
CA LYS A 42 12.21 -9.77 1.15
C LYS A 42 10.82 -9.96 0.55
N ALA A 43 10.05 -8.89 0.52
CA ALA A 43 8.69 -8.91 0.01
C ALA A 43 8.43 -7.72 -0.90
N VAL A 44 7.48 -7.90 -1.80
CA VAL A 44 6.97 -6.81 -2.64
C VAL A 44 5.45 -6.85 -2.56
N VAL A 45 4.84 -5.72 -2.21
CA VAL A 45 3.39 -5.57 -2.23
C VAL A 45 3.03 -4.89 -3.55
N LEU A 46 2.35 -5.62 -4.43
CA LEU A 46 1.95 -5.08 -5.72
C LEU A 46 0.96 -3.93 -5.53
N GLU A 47 1.04 -2.95 -6.42
CA GLU A 47 0.13 -1.80 -6.38
C GLU A 47 -1.33 -2.24 -6.37
N GLY A 48 -1.69 -3.24 -7.19
CA GLY A 48 -3.05 -3.78 -7.22
C GLY A 48 -3.49 -4.37 -5.89
N VAL A 49 -2.57 -5.03 -5.19
CA VAL A 49 -2.84 -5.57 -3.84
C VAL A 49 -3.09 -4.43 -2.86
N LEU A 50 -2.28 -3.38 -2.94
CA LEU A 50 -2.45 -2.20 -2.09
C LEU A 50 -3.83 -1.56 -2.29
N VAL A 51 -4.22 -1.37 -3.54
CA VAL A 51 -5.52 -0.78 -3.89
C VAL A 51 -6.65 -1.63 -3.34
N GLU A 52 -6.58 -2.93 -3.53
CA GLU A 52 -7.60 -3.84 -3.04
C GLU A 52 -7.70 -3.81 -1.51
N CYS A 53 -6.57 -3.77 -0.83
CA CYS A 53 -6.54 -3.65 0.63
C CYS A 53 -7.25 -2.37 1.09
N VAL A 54 -6.98 -1.25 0.43
CA VAL A 54 -7.62 0.02 0.79
C VAL A 54 -9.13 -0.10 0.67
N TYR A 55 -9.62 -0.61 -0.46
CA TYR A 55 -11.07 -0.73 -0.67
C TYR A 55 -11.71 -1.64 0.37
N ILE A 56 -11.10 -2.77 0.67
CA ILE A 56 -11.66 -3.73 1.61
C ILE A 56 -11.64 -3.15 3.04
N LEU A 57 -10.54 -2.54 3.44
CA LEU A 57 -10.44 -1.93 4.77
C LEU A 57 -11.51 -0.86 4.98
N LEU A 58 -11.73 -0.02 3.99
CA LEU A 58 -12.71 1.06 4.12
C LEU A 58 -14.15 0.56 4.01
N LYS A 59 -14.44 -0.27 3.02
CA LYS A 59 -15.83 -0.63 2.70
C LYS A 59 -16.36 -1.78 3.54
N PHE A 60 -15.55 -2.81 3.76
CA PHE A 60 -16.02 -3.97 4.52
C PHE A 60 -15.79 -3.81 6.02
N TYR A 61 -14.64 -3.29 6.40
CA TYR A 61 -14.26 -3.21 7.82
C TYR A 61 -14.44 -1.81 8.38
N GLN A 62 -14.82 -0.87 7.53
CA GLN A 62 -15.10 0.51 7.92
C GLN A 62 -13.96 1.14 8.73
N VAL A 63 -12.75 0.77 8.39
CA VAL A 63 -11.56 1.36 8.99
C VAL A 63 -11.46 2.81 8.53
N PRO A 64 -11.23 3.76 9.44
CA PRO A 64 -11.07 5.15 9.03
C PRO A 64 -9.94 5.31 8.01
N LYS A 65 -10.17 6.15 7.03
CA LYS A 65 -9.28 6.36 5.90
C LYS A 65 -7.84 6.61 6.31
N ARG A 66 -7.65 7.50 7.27
CA ARG A 66 -6.32 7.84 7.77
C ARG A 66 -5.64 6.65 8.43
N MET A 67 -6.39 5.88 9.20
CA MET A 67 -5.86 4.72 9.89
C MET A 67 -5.44 3.63 8.89
N ALA A 68 -6.26 3.40 7.86
CA ALA A 68 -5.93 2.44 6.81
C ALA A 68 -4.64 2.85 6.10
N ALA A 69 -4.52 4.13 5.75
CA ALA A 69 -3.33 4.65 5.08
C ALA A 69 -2.08 4.49 5.96
N GLU A 70 -2.18 4.88 7.22
CA GLU A 70 -1.04 4.79 8.15
C GLU A 70 -0.58 3.35 8.37
N SER A 71 -1.52 2.41 8.45
CA SER A 71 -1.19 1.00 8.61
C SER A 71 -0.42 0.47 7.40
N LEU A 72 -0.85 0.82 6.20
CA LEU A 72 -0.19 0.38 4.98
C LEU A 72 1.17 1.06 4.79
N ILE A 73 1.27 2.34 5.13
CA ILE A 73 2.56 3.04 5.09
C ILE A 73 3.55 2.36 6.04
N GLY A 74 3.11 2.04 7.26
CA GLY A 74 3.97 1.35 8.22
C GLY A 74 4.50 0.04 7.69
N LEU A 75 3.63 -0.73 7.04
CA LEU A 75 4.02 -1.99 6.42
C LEU A 75 5.08 -1.79 5.34
N LEU A 76 4.89 -0.79 4.48
CA LEU A 76 5.82 -0.49 3.40
C LEU A 76 7.20 -0.05 3.91
N GLN A 77 7.29 0.42 5.15
CA GLN A 77 8.55 0.85 5.75
C GLN A 77 9.33 -0.30 6.39
N TYR A 78 8.79 -1.51 6.39
CA TYR A 78 9.50 -2.66 6.93
C TYR A 78 10.82 -2.88 6.16
N LYS A 79 11.86 -3.27 6.88
CA LYS A 79 13.21 -3.38 6.33
C LYS A 79 13.28 -4.29 5.11
N GLY A 80 12.51 -5.35 5.09
CA GLY A 80 12.50 -6.31 3.98
C GLY A 80 11.62 -5.93 2.80
N MET A 81 10.91 -4.80 2.87
CA MET A 81 10.10 -4.36 1.73
C MET A 81 11.01 -3.90 0.59
N ALA A 82 10.94 -4.61 -0.52
CA ALA A 82 11.84 -4.43 -1.65
C ALA A 82 11.19 -3.73 -2.84
N ASN A 83 10.05 -3.10 -2.64
CA ASN A 83 9.34 -2.38 -3.69
C ASN A 83 10.20 -1.27 -4.29
N LYS A 84 10.36 -1.28 -5.60
CA LYS A 84 11.04 -0.19 -6.31
C LYS A 84 10.18 1.07 -6.36
N ASP A 85 8.86 0.90 -6.30
CA ASP A 85 7.89 2.00 -6.30
C ASP A 85 7.47 2.42 -4.89
N LYS A 86 8.25 2.07 -3.87
CA LYS A 86 7.91 2.37 -2.48
C LYS A 86 7.58 3.86 -2.27
N ALA A 87 8.41 4.74 -2.78
CA ALA A 87 8.22 6.18 -2.59
C ALA A 87 6.89 6.65 -3.17
N GLU A 88 6.52 6.12 -4.35
CA GLU A 88 5.23 6.46 -4.97
C GLU A 88 4.05 5.96 -4.14
N LEU A 89 4.15 4.71 -3.67
CA LEU A 89 3.07 4.12 -2.89
C LEU A 89 2.87 4.87 -1.57
N VAL A 90 3.96 5.21 -0.90
CA VAL A 90 3.89 5.97 0.35
C VAL A 90 3.32 7.37 0.09
N ASP A 91 3.77 8.05 -0.97
CA ASP A 91 3.25 9.36 -1.35
C ASP A 91 1.74 9.30 -1.61
N ALA A 92 1.30 8.30 -2.37
CA ALA A 92 -0.13 8.12 -2.67
C ALA A 92 -0.95 7.92 -1.39
N LEU A 93 -0.45 7.09 -0.47
CA LEU A 93 -1.16 6.84 0.79
C LEU A 93 -1.19 8.08 1.68
N GLN A 94 -0.13 8.87 1.70
CA GLN A 94 -0.12 10.12 2.45
C GLN A 94 -1.15 11.11 1.89
N THR A 95 -1.23 11.22 0.57
CA THR A 95 -2.25 12.06 -0.06
C THR A 95 -3.65 11.53 0.25
N PHE A 96 -3.82 10.20 0.19
CA PHE A 96 -5.09 9.57 0.48
C PHE A 96 -5.55 9.86 1.91
N ALA A 97 -4.62 9.88 2.86
CA ALA A 97 -4.94 10.14 4.26
C ALA A 97 -5.48 11.57 4.49
N HIS A 98 -5.06 12.53 3.67
CA HIS A 98 -5.32 13.95 3.93
C HIS A 98 -6.20 14.64 2.91
N GLN A 99 -6.51 14.02 1.77
CA GLN A 99 -7.30 14.61 0.71
C GLN A 99 -8.58 13.79 0.49
N ALA A 100 -9.65 14.46 0.08
CA ALA A 100 -10.90 13.80 -0.29
C ALA A 100 -10.77 13.25 -1.72
N MET A 101 -9.95 12.21 -1.87
CA MET A 101 -9.57 11.68 -3.17
C MET A 101 -9.47 10.17 -3.09
N ASP A 102 -9.89 9.49 -4.16
CA ASP A 102 -9.82 8.03 -4.26
C ASP A 102 -8.35 7.59 -4.36
N ILE A 103 -8.08 6.36 -3.91
CA ILE A 103 -6.70 5.84 -3.89
C ILE A 103 -6.09 5.78 -5.29
N VAL A 104 -6.87 5.41 -6.30
CA VAL A 104 -6.35 5.35 -7.68
C VAL A 104 -5.92 6.73 -8.16
N ASP A 105 -6.70 7.77 -7.83
CA ASP A 105 -6.33 9.14 -8.18
C ASP A 105 -5.08 9.59 -7.44
N CYS A 106 -4.93 9.16 -6.19
CA CYS A 106 -3.71 9.43 -5.42
C CYS A 106 -2.48 8.78 -6.05
N LEU A 107 -2.64 7.56 -6.58
CA LEU A 107 -1.56 6.87 -7.27
C LEU A 107 -1.20 7.54 -8.59
N LEU A 108 -2.18 7.98 -9.36
CA LEU A 108 -1.93 8.75 -10.58
C LEU A 108 -1.13 10.01 -10.27
N LEU A 109 -1.54 10.73 -9.24
CA LEU A 109 -0.87 11.95 -8.80
C LEU A 109 0.58 11.67 -8.38
N ALA A 110 0.78 10.60 -7.60
CA ALA A 110 2.12 10.24 -7.12
C ALA A 110 3.05 9.88 -8.28
N LYS A 111 2.54 9.14 -9.27
CA LYS A 111 3.33 8.78 -10.44
C LYS A 111 3.71 10.00 -11.27
N ALA A 112 2.78 10.93 -11.46
CA ALA A 112 3.05 12.15 -12.19
C ALA A 112 4.11 12.99 -11.47
N ARG A 113 4.00 13.10 -10.15
CA ARG A 113 4.98 13.85 -9.32
C ARG A 113 6.37 13.22 -9.35
N ASN A 114 6.43 11.90 -9.50
CA ASN A 114 7.70 11.17 -9.50
C ASN A 114 8.27 10.96 -10.90
N GLY A 115 7.71 11.65 -11.89
CA GLY A 115 8.25 11.63 -13.24
C GLY A 115 7.99 10.36 -14.03
N LYS A 116 7.03 9.53 -13.59
CA LYS A 116 6.71 8.27 -14.26
C LYS A 116 5.77 8.45 -15.45
N GLY A 117 5.24 9.65 -15.61
CA GLY A 117 4.32 9.94 -16.68
C GLY A 117 3.69 11.30 -16.48
N ARG A 118 2.84 11.67 -17.43
CA ARG A 118 2.14 12.94 -17.38
C ARG A 118 0.66 12.66 -17.17
N LEU A 119 0.06 13.34 -16.21
CA LEU A 119 -1.36 13.16 -15.90
C LEU A 119 -2.21 13.71 -17.05
N LEU A 120 -3.20 12.93 -17.45
CA LEU A 120 -4.27 13.38 -18.32
C LEU A 120 -5.59 13.12 -17.61
N SER A 121 -6.30 14.15 -17.23
CA SER A 121 -7.54 14.03 -16.47
C SER A 121 -8.49 15.18 -16.79
N PHE A 122 -9.79 14.91 -16.68
CA PHE A 122 -10.81 15.96 -16.75
C PHE A 122 -11.17 16.50 -15.37
N ASP A 123 -10.62 15.91 -14.30
CA ASP A 123 -10.87 16.33 -12.93
C ASP A 123 -10.04 17.56 -12.60
N LYS A 124 -10.72 18.67 -12.28
CA LYS A 124 -10.06 19.95 -12.01
C LYS A 124 -9.19 19.91 -10.76
N ASP A 125 -9.66 19.23 -9.72
CA ASP A 125 -8.92 19.15 -8.46
C ASP A 125 -7.66 18.32 -8.63
N LEU A 126 -7.76 17.21 -9.36
CA LEU A 126 -6.60 16.36 -9.62
C LEU A 126 -5.55 17.11 -10.44
N ASN A 127 -5.99 17.81 -11.47
CA ASN A 127 -5.09 18.61 -12.29
C ASN A 127 -4.39 19.72 -11.50
N ARG A 128 -5.14 20.36 -10.60
CA ARG A 128 -4.56 21.41 -9.75
C ARG A 128 -3.47 20.84 -8.84
N LEU A 129 -3.73 19.70 -8.22
CA LEU A 129 -2.77 19.08 -7.32
C LEU A 129 -1.53 18.57 -8.08
N ALA A 130 -1.71 18.11 -9.30
CA ALA A 130 -0.59 17.64 -10.12
C ALA A 130 0.37 18.77 -10.48
N LYS A 131 -0.11 19.99 -10.59
CA LYS A 131 0.73 21.15 -10.89
C LYS A 131 1.47 21.68 -9.67
N GLY A 132 0.88 21.47 -8.51
CA GLY A 132 1.47 21.91 -7.26
C GLY A 132 2.54 20.98 -6.78
#